data_295dc675dcdbe88e30ba6715debe4ac9
#
_entry.id   295dc675dcdbe88e30ba6715debe4ac9
#
_cell.length_a   1.000
_cell.length_b   1.000
_cell.length_c   1.000
_cell.angle_alpha   90.00
_cell.angle_beta   90.00
_cell.angle_gamma   90.00
#
_symmetry.space_group_name_H-M   'P 1'
#
loop_
_entity.id
_entity.type
_entity.pdbx_description
1 polymer ?
#
loop_
_entity_poly.entity_id
_entity_poly.type
_entity_poly.pdbx_seq_one_letter_code
_entity_poly.pdbx_strand_id
1 'polypeptide(L)'
;INNDGDLSNVQSIGTNDGLWIDAPTDFATTSIGDHTYVIIASADTDSLSVVEVAPDGSMIVRDHLMDSRETRFGGVASVEIVQSDGKTYVVAGGADDGVSVLLLLEGGLLIHRASIEDTIDYSLDNISALAAVQRAAGLEIFVASSS
;
A
#
# COMPACT_ATOMS: atom_id res chain seq x y z
N ILE A 1 -20.79 1.75 8.84
CA ILE A 1 -22.10 1.23 8.46
C ILE A 1 -22.79 0.69 9.71
N ASN A 2 -24.04 1.06 9.97
CA ASN A 2 -24.78 0.54 11.11
C ASN A 2 -25.40 -0.85 10.81
N ASN A 3 -26.05 -1.46 11.81
CA ASN A 3 -26.66 -2.80 11.62
C ASN A 3 -27.82 -2.83 10.62
N ASP A 4 -28.38 -1.67 10.26
CA ASP A 4 -29.45 -1.55 9.25
C ASP A 4 -28.92 -1.31 7.85
N GLY A 5 -27.59 -1.22 7.71
CA GLY A 5 -26.91 -1.01 6.43
C GLY A 5 -26.71 0.47 6.06
N ASP A 6 -27.04 1.40 6.94
CA ASP A 6 -26.87 2.83 6.67
C ASP A 6 -25.39 3.24 6.79
N LEU A 7 -24.96 4.13 5.91
CA LEU A 7 -23.64 4.73 5.92
C LEU A 7 -23.66 6.06 6.69
N SER A 8 -22.67 6.27 7.53
CA SER A 8 -22.41 7.56 8.17
C SER A 8 -20.94 7.93 8.01
N ASN A 9 -20.66 9.21 7.78
CA ASN A 9 -19.30 9.72 7.84
C ASN A 9 -18.89 9.87 9.31
N VAL A 10 -17.79 9.23 9.68
CA VAL A 10 -17.22 9.34 11.04
C VAL A 10 -16.15 10.43 11.06
N GLN A 11 -15.24 10.42 10.08
CA GLN A 11 -14.19 11.40 9.94
C GLN A 11 -13.78 11.54 8.47
N SER A 12 -13.26 12.72 8.12
CA SER A 12 -12.53 12.95 6.86
C SER A 12 -11.18 13.54 7.19
N ILE A 13 -10.14 13.09 6.53
CA ILE A 13 -8.79 13.62 6.65
C ILE A 13 -8.27 14.06 5.29
N GLY A 14 -7.37 15.03 5.28
CA GLY A 14 -6.79 15.59 4.06
C GLY A 14 -5.47 16.31 4.35
N THR A 15 -5.12 17.25 3.49
CA THR A 15 -3.84 17.99 3.54
C THR A 15 -3.60 18.69 4.88
N ASN A 16 -4.67 19.21 5.52
CA ASN A 16 -4.57 19.85 6.83
C ASN A 16 -4.24 18.88 7.97
N ASP A 17 -4.47 17.60 7.76
CA ASP A 17 -4.20 16.51 8.70
C ASP A 17 -2.87 15.78 8.37
N GLY A 18 -2.11 16.32 7.41
CA GLY A 18 -0.84 15.74 6.96
C GLY A 18 -0.97 14.64 5.90
N LEU A 19 -2.16 14.45 5.32
CA LEU A 19 -2.37 13.52 4.22
C LEU A 19 -2.14 14.24 2.86
N TRP A 20 -0.95 14.08 2.32
CA TRP A 20 -0.49 14.70 1.07
C TRP A 20 -0.64 13.71 -0.09
N ILE A 21 -1.86 13.57 -0.60
CA ILE A 21 -2.19 12.66 -1.70
C ILE A 21 -2.87 13.42 -2.84
N ASP A 22 -2.57 12.99 -4.06
CA ASP A 22 -3.27 13.40 -5.27
C ASP A 22 -3.45 12.18 -6.18
N ALA A 23 -4.60 12.08 -6.85
CA ALA A 23 -4.99 10.92 -7.63
C ALA A 23 -4.82 9.57 -6.88
N PRO A 24 -5.56 9.34 -5.77
CA PRO A 24 -5.53 8.04 -5.09
C PRO A 24 -6.06 6.95 -6.04
N THR A 25 -5.30 5.87 -6.17
CA THR A 25 -5.56 4.78 -7.14
C THR A 25 -6.03 3.51 -6.48
N ASP A 26 -5.51 3.20 -5.28
CA ASP A 26 -5.82 1.94 -4.61
C ASP A 26 -5.68 2.05 -3.10
N PHE A 27 -6.32 1.13 -2.37
CA PHE A 27 -6.27 1.01 -0.91
C PHE A 27 -6.08 -0.44 -0.49
N ALA A 28 -5.24 -0.64 0.50
CA ALA A 28 -5.16 -1.92 1.21
C ALA A 28 -5.29 -1.71 2.71
N THR A 29 -5.88 -2.65 3.42
CA THR A 29 -6.11 -2.55 4.87
C THR A 29 -5.58 -3.77 5.60
N THR A 30 -5.06 -3.54 6.81
CA THR A 30 -4.58 -4.62 7.67
C THR A 30 -4.71 -4.24 9.14
N SER A 31 -4.60 -5.24 10.03
CA SER A 31 -4.45 -5.00 11.46
C SER A 31 -3.16 -5.63 11.98
N ILE A 32 -2.45 -4.89 12.84
CA ILE A 32 -1.27 -5.35 13.57
C ILE A 32 -1.54 -5.11 15.05
N GLY A 33 -1.67 -6.18 15.83
CA GLY A 33 -2.17 -6.07 17.20
C GLY A 33 -3.59 -5.48 17.21
N ASP A 34 -3.78 -4.47 18.02
CA ASP A 34 -5.07 -3.76 18.18
C ASP A 34 -5.19 -2.54 17.22
N HIS A 35 -4.21 -2.32 16.36
CA HIS A 35 -4.17 -1.19 15.43
C HIS A 35 -4.62 -1.60 14.04
N THR A 36 -5.50 -0.81 13.43
CA THR A 36 -5.92 -0.96 12.04
C THR A 36 -5.23 0.09 11.18
N TYR A 37 -4.64 -0.33 10.07
CA TYR A 37 -3.96 0.54 9.11
C TYR A 37 -4.62 0.48 7.74
N VAL A 38 -4.68 1.63 7.10
CA VAL A 38 -5.05 1.80 5.69
C VAL A 38 -3.82 2.31 4.96
N ILE A 39 -3.40 1.59 3.93
CA ILE A 39 -2.36 2.02 3.00
C ILE A 39 -3.06 2.62 1.79
N ILE A 40 -2.70 3.84 1.42
CA ILE A 40 -3.26 4.57 0.29
C ILE A 40 -2.18 4.73 -0.76
N ALA A 41 -2.43 4.22 -1.95
CA ALA A 41 -1.60 4.45 -3.13
C ALA A 41 -2.07 5.71 -3.86
N SER A 42 -1.16 6.60 -4.23
CA SER A 42 -1.46 7.87 -4.90
C SER A 42 -0.51 8.09 -6.08
N ALA A 43 -1.07 8.07 -7.31
CA ALA A 43 -0.28 8.08 -8.54
C ALA A 43 0.42 9.42 -8.78
N ASP A 44 -0.29 10.55 -8.66
CA ASP A 44 0.26 11.87 -9.01
C ASP A 44 1.26 12.41 -7.97
N THR A 45 1.28 11.83 -6.77
CA THR A 45 2.29 12.13 -5.74
C THR A 45 3.36 11.07 -5.63
N ASP A 46 3.33 10.02 -6.46
CA ASP A 46 4.27 8.90 -6.42
C ASP A 46 4.46 8.39 -4.98
N SER A 47 3.37 8.13 -4.26
CA SER A 47 3.46 7.92 -2.82
C SER A 47 2.55 6.82 -2.27
N LEU A 48 2.98 6.27 -1.14
CA LEU A 48 2.20 5.44 -0.24
C LEU A 48 2.01 6.17 1.07
N SER A 49 0.77 6.37 1.49
CA SER A 49 0.44 6.95 2.79
C SER A 49 -0.13 5.89 3.72
N VAL A 50 0.27 5.94 4.98
CA VAL A 50 -0.24 5.05 6.03
C VAL A 50 -1.14 5.84 6.98
N VAL A 51 -2.37 5.41 7.10
CA VAL A 51 -3.35 5.98 8.04
C VAL A 51 -3.73 4.92 9.06
N GLU A 52 -3.56 5.22 10.32
CA GLU A 52 -4.10 4.42 11.40
C GLU A 52 -5.54 4.82 11.67
N VAL A 53 -6.41 3.83 11.83
CA VAL A 53 -7.82 3.99 12.17
C VAL A 53 -8.06 3.40 13.56
N ALA A 54 -8.43 4.26 14.50
CA ALA A 54 -8.76 3.83 15.86
C ALA A 54 -10.18 3.19 15.94
N PRO A 55 -10.49 2.44 17.01
CA PRO A 55 -11.78 1.77 17.16
C PRO A 55 -13.00 2.71 17.16
N ASP A 56 -12.82 3.98 17.53
CA ASP A 56 -13.85 5.01 17.46
C ASP A 56 -14.01 5.62 16.06
N GLY A 57 -13.18 5.18 15.09
CA GLY A 57 -13.15 5.65 13.71
C GLY A 57 -12.28 6.88 13.50
N SER A 58 -11.60 7.40 14.53
CA SER A 58 -10.63 8.49 14.34
C SER A 58 -9.43 8.02 13.52
N MET A 59 -8.91 8.90 12.67
CA MET A 59 -7.83 8.61 11.72
C MET A 59 -6.62 9.49 11.99
N ILE A 60 -5.43 8.90 11.90
CA ILE A 60 -4.16 9.60 12.09
C ILE A 60 -3.20 9.16 10.98
N VAL A 61 -2.61 10.11 10.26
CA VAL A 61 -1.53 9.81 9.29
C VAL A 61 -0.28 9.43 10.06
N ARG A 62 0.28 8.26 9.75
CA ARG A 62 1.45 7.69 10.42
C ARG A 62 2.72 7.81 9.60
N ASP A 63 2.58 7.63 8.29
CA ASP A 63 3.70 7.69 7.36
C ASP A 63 3.27 8.20 5.99
N HIS A 64 4.21 8.76 5.26
CA HIS A 64 4.05 9.18 3.87
C HIS A 64 5.37 8.94 3.15
N LEU A 65 5.45 7.83 2.44
CA LEU A 65 6.64 7.40 1.71
C LEU A 65 6.49 7.76 0.23
N MET A 66 7.40 8.58 -0.27
CA MET A 66 7.51 8.88 -1.69
C MET A 66 8.37 7.85 -2.41
N ASP A 67 8.08 7.61 -3.68
CA ASP A 67 8.93 6.81 -4.52
C ASP A 67 10.35 7.38 -4.61
N SER A 68 11.32 6.52 -4.84
CA SER A 68 12.74 6.86 -4.89
C SER A 68 13.46 5.98 -5.89
N ARG A 69 14.75 6.22 -6.09
CA ARG A 69 15.57 5.37 -6.99
C ARG A 69 15.75 3.93 -6.51
N GLU A 70 15.44 3.65 -5.26
CA GLU A 70 15.55 2.31 -4.66
C GLU A 70 14.23 1.56 -4.69
N THR A 71 13.14 2.27 -4.97
CA THR A 71 11.78 1.75 -5.04
C THR A 71 11.28 1.72 -6.48
N ARG A 72 10.16 1.03 -6.75
CA ARG A 72 9.56 0.87 -8.07
C ARG A 72 8.03 0.95 -7.96
N PHE A 73 7.55 2.10 -7.45
CA PHE A 73 6.12 2.36 -7.38
C PHE A 73 5.73 3.78 -7.82
N GLY A 74 6.58 4.48 -8.58
CA GLY A 74 6.20 5.73 -9.23
C GLY A 74 4.97 5.55 -10.10
N GLY A 75 4.05 6.51 -10.10
CA GLY A 75 2.73 6.37 -10.71
C GLY A 75 1.96 5.16 -10.15
N VAL A 76 2.04 4.91 -8.85
CA VAL A 76 1.52 3.70 -8.21
C VAL A 76 0.06 3.45 -8.56
N ALA A 77 -0.23 2.27 -9.10
CA ALA A 77 -1.56 1.88 -9.57
C ALA A 77 -2.21 0.84 -8.66
N SER A 78 -1.40 0.04 -7.96
CA SER A 78 -1.93 -1.02 -7.10
C SER A 78 -1.06 -1.22 -5.87
N VAL A 79 -1.72 -1.51 -4.74
CA VAL A 79 -1.09 -1.85 -3.47
C VAL A 79 -1.77 -3.09 -2.87
N GLU A 80 -0.99 -4.02 -2.36
CA GLU A 80 -1.48 -5.25 -1.73
C GLU A 80 -0.77 -5.46 -0.39
N ILE A 81 -1.48 -6.06 0.58
CA ILE A 81 -0.92 -6.38 1.89
C ILE A 81 -0.97 -7.88 2.12
N VAL A 82 0.13 -8.43 2.61
CA VAL A 82 0.22 -9.85 2.95
C VAL A 82 0.96 -10.03 4.27
N GLN A 83 0.43 -10.91 5.11
CA GLN A 83 1.09 -11.29 6.36
C GLN A 83 1.85 -12.60 6.17
N SER A 84 3.10 -12.61 6.59
CA SER A 84 3.99 -13.76 6.49
C SER A 84 4.97 -13.78 7.65
N ASP A 85 5.07 -14.93 8.34
CA ASP A 85 6.01 -15.15 9.45
C ASP A 85 5.94 -14.06 10.54
N GLY A 86 4.71 -13.65 10.88
CA GLY A 86 4.47 -12.61 11.89
C GLY A 86 4.86 -11.19 11.46
N LYS A 87 5.12 -10.99 10.18
CA LYS A 87 5.41 -9.68 9.58
C LYS A 87 4.32 -9.29 8.60
N THR A 88 4.10 -8.00 8.46
CA THR A 88 3.16 -7.44 7.50
C THR A 88 3.94 -6.77 6.37
N TYR A 89 3.78 -7.29 5.17
CA TYR A 89 4.40 -6.74 3.96
C TYR A 89 3.39 -5.98 3.14
N VAL A 90 3.83 -4.87 2.57
CA VAL A 90 3.12 -4.08 1.58
C VAL A 90 3.83 -4.26 0.25
N VAL A 91 3.09 -4.60 -0.80
CA VAL A 91 3.59 -4.74 -2.16
C VAL A 91 2.95 -3.64 -2.99
N ALA A 92 3.75 -2.88 -3.71
CA ALA A 92 3.29 -1.76 -4.51
C ALA A 92 3.95 -1.75 -5.89
N GLY A 93 3.22 -1.34 -6.91
CA GLY A 93 3.70 -1.19 -8.27
C GLY A 93 2.81 -0.26 -9.09
N GLY A 94 3.36 0.27 -10.17
CA GLY A 94 2.71 1.25 -11.02
C GLY A 94 3.43 1.43 -12.34
N ALA A 95 3.64 2.68 -12.73
CA ALA A 95 4.26 3.05 -14.01
C ALA A 95 5.81 3.04 -14.00
N ASP A 96 6.44 2.81 -12.85
CA ASP A 96 7.90 2.78 -12.68
C ASP A 96 8.49 1.37 -12.90
N ASP A 97 7.92 0.62 -13.85
CA ASP A 97 8.46 -0.62 -14.41
C ASP A 97 9.09 -1.55 -13.35
N GLY A 98 8.26 -1.98 -12.41
CA GLY A 98 8.70 -2.88 -11.35
C GLY A 98 7.76 -2.96 -10.15
N VAL A 99 8.18 -3.74 -9.16
CA VAL A 99 7.45 -3.96 -7.90
C VAL A 99 8.35 -3.69 -6.72
N SER A 100 7.82 -2.99 -5.72
CA SER A 100 8.47 -2.81 -4.43
C SER A 100 7.77 -3.59 -3.32
N VAL A 101 8.57 -4.16 -2.44
CA VAL A 101 8.13 -4.81 -1.21
C VAL A 101 8.62 -4.00 -0.02
N LEU A 102 7.69 -3.61 0.83
CA LEU A 102 7.95 -2.85 2.05
C LEU A 102 7.48 -3.65 3.27
N LEU A 103 8.06 -3.38 4.42
CA LEU A 103 7.62 -3.91 5.71
C LEU A 103 6.84 -2.82 6.42
N LEU A 104 5.59 -3.11 6.79
CA LEU A 104 4.81 -2.25 7.67
C LEU A 104 5.10 -2.65 9.13
N LEU A 105 5.61 -1.70 9.89
CA LEU A 105 5.88 -1.87 11.31
C LEU A 105 4.66 -1.53 12.16
N GLU A 106 4.59 -2.09 13.35
CA GLU A 106 3.72 -1.58 14.41
C GLU A 106 4.04 -0.09 14.64
N GLY A 107 3.00 0.76 14.65
CA GLY A 107 3.15 2.22 14.65
C GLY A 107 3.04 2.87 13.27
N GLY A 108 2.89 2.07 12.20
CA GLY A 108 2.53 2.54 10.86
C GLY A 108 3.67 3.02 9.98
N LEU A 109 4.92 2.71 10.31
CA LEU A 109 6.09 3.08 9.49
C LEU A 109 6.32 2.04 8.38
N LEU A 110 6.53 2.50 7.15
CA LEU A 110 6.93 1.68 6.00
C LEU A 110 8.45 1.64 5.83
N ILE A 111 9.00 0.44 5.71
CA ILE A 111 10.44 0.24 5.49
C ILE A 111 10.64 -0.55 4.19
N HIS A 112 11.33 0.05 3.22
CA HIS A 112 11.70 -0.63 1.98
C HIS A 112 12.53 -1.88 2.27
N ARG A 113 12.22 -2.99 1.60
CA ARG A 113 12.89 -4.29 1.77
C ARG A 113 13.54 -4.79 0.49
N ALA A 114 12.83 -4.70 -0.62
CA ALA A 114 13.31 -5.16 -1.90
C ALA A 114 12.50 -4.52 -3.03
N SER A 115 13.11 -4.42 -4.21
CA SER A 115 12.42 -4.11 -5.45
C SER A 115 12.85 -5.10 -6.53
N ILE A 116 11.94 -5.38 -7.46
CA ILE A 116 12.20 -6.15 -8.68
C ILE A 116 11.92 -5.20 -9.83
N GLU A 117 12.94 -4.93 -10.63
CA GLU A 117 12.83 -4.10 -11.83
C GLU A 117 12.33 -4.93 -13.01
N ASP A 118 11.71 -4.26 -13.97
CA ASP A 118 11.43 -4.85 -15.27
C ASP A 118 12.74 -5.29 -15.95
N THR A 119 12.69 -6.43 -16.58
CA THR A 119 13.82 -7.00 -17.35
C THR A 119 13.28 -7.78 -18.53
N ILE A 120 14.17 -8.18 -19.45
CA ILE A 120 13.81 -9.03 -20.58
C ILE A 120 13.19 -10.39 -20.15
N ASP A 121 13.43 -10.80 -18.91
CA ASP A 121 12.92 -12.06 -18.34
C ASP A 121 11.62 -11.85 -17.54
N TYR A 122 11.35 -10.62 -17.11
CA TYR A 122 10.17 -10.23 -16.33
C TYR A 122 9.49 -9.04 -17.00
N SER A 123 8.27 -9.22 -17.46
CA SER A 123 7.47 -8.14 -18.05
C SER A 123 6.69 -7.43 -16.93
N LEU A 124 7.26 -6.37 -16.40
CA LEU A 124 6.72 -5.57 -15.29
C LEU A 124 6.40 -4.13 -15.70
N ASP A 125 6.23 -3.89 -17.00
CA ASP A 125 5.85 -2.57 -17.55
C ASP A 125 4.43 -2.17 -17.08
N ASN A 126 4.26 -0.96 -16.60
CA ASN A 126 2.95 -0.39 -16.29
C ASN A 126 2.05 -1.34 -15.50
N ILE A 127 2.40 -1.64 -14.30
CA ILE A 127 1.64 -2.54 -13.43
C ILE A 127 0.27 -1.93 -13.14
N SER A 128 -0.78 -2.71 -13.36
CA SER A 128 -2.17 -2.30 -13.20
C SER A 128 -2.90 -3.02 -12.07
N ALA A 129 -2.41 -4.18 -11.66
CA ALA A 129 -2.98 -4.93 -10.53
C ALA A 129 -1.93 -5.84 -9.90
N LEU A 130 -2.05 -6.05 -8.61
CA LEU A 130 -1.22 -6.93 -7.80
C LEU A 130 -2.09 -7.87 -6.98
N ALA A 131 -1.56 -9.05 -6.71
CA ALA A 131 -2.04 -9.92 -5.65
C ALA A 131 -0.84 -10.61 -4.98
N ALA A 132 -0.89 -10.77 -3.67
CA ALA A 132 0.17 -11.42 -2.92
C ALA A 132 -0.40 -12.53 -2.03
N VAL A 133 0.26 -13.69 -2.00
CA VAL A 133 -0.17 -14.84 -1.19
C VAL A 133 1.00 -15.43 -0.46
N GLN A 134 0.76 -15.76 0.80
CA GLN A 134 1.70 -16.56 1.59
C GLN A 134 1.59 -18.04 1.19
N ARG A 135 2.73 -18.63 0.84
CA ARG A 135 2.89 -20.08 0.59
C ARG A 135 3.88 -20.68 1.59
N ALA A 136 3.94 -22.01 1.64
CA ALA A 136 4.91 -22.71 2.48
C ALA A 136 6.37 -22.39 2.13
N ALA A 137 6.65 -22.03 0.87
CA ALA A 137 7.98 -21.70 0.36
C ALA A 137 8.33 -20.20 0.46
N GLY A 138 7.40 -19.33 0.88
CA GLY A 138 7.60 -17.90 0.94
C GLY A 138 6.41 -17.10 0.38
N LEU A 139 6.66 -15.84 0.07
CA LEU A 139 5.68 -14.94 -0.51
C LEU A 139 5.68 -15.06 -2.03
N GLU A 140 4.51 -15.30 -2.61
CA GLU A 140 4.28 -15.23 -4.06
C GLU A 140 3.54 -13.94 -4.40
N ILE A 141 4.05 -13.22 -5.42
CA ILE A 141 3.45 -11.98 -5.93
C ILE A 141 3.00 -12.25 -7.37
N PHE A 142 1.73 -11.98 -7.64
CA PHE A 142 1.15 -12.02 -8.96
C PHE A 142 0.98 -10.59 -9.47
N VAL A 143 1.42 -10.35 -10.69
CA VAL A 143 1.43 -9.02 -11.30
C VAL A 143 0.65 -9.07 -12.62
N ALA A 144 -0.24 -8.09 -12.80
CA ALA A 144 -0.81 -7.79 -14.10
C ALA A 144 -0.17 -6.50 -14.63
N SER A 145 0.46 -6.59 -15.78
CA SER A 145 1.10 -5.48 -16.47
C SER A 145 0.48 -5.26 -17.85
N SER A 146 0.58 -4.04 -18.36
CA SER A 146 0.16 -3.69 -19.72
C SER A 146 1.37 -3.22 -20.50
N SER A 147 1.76 -4.00 -21.49
CA SER A 147 2.78 -3.63 -22.48
C SER A 147 2.18 -2.74 -23.57
#